data_8d87a9bd778ca94e94ae969c22d6f091
#
_entry.id   8d87a9bd778ca94e94ae969c22d6f091
#
_cell.length_a   1.000
_cell.length_b   1.000
_cell.length_c   1.000
_cell.angle_alpha   90.00
_cell.angle_beta   90.00
_cell.angle_gamma   90.00
#
_symmetry.space_group_name_H-M   'P 1'
#
loop_
_entity.id
_entity.type
_entity.pdbx_description
1 polymer ?
#
loop_
_entity_poly.entity_id
_entity_poly.type
_entity_poly.pdbx_seq_one_letter_code
_entity_poly.pdbx_strand_id
1 'polypeptide(L)'
;MKNLIIVSTQFQLLNSIELIESHLIEKNFRLIFIYSTKFHEKQILRLAQKYNIKILFKIKQKTIIQYFYFYFKIIRNLYVNTLIIGNTEDNIMKAAIKILVFKNLYFVDDGNILECLNNKPNHLNKYLPVTYFTTFSLKSNNYYKLIENNYTFLKSKNNKVRKDDKVFFIGQPMVESGLLEQEPYIEFISKLSKYFNDNLIYILHPRELNSKFSDSKSIKTMRLKQGVETYFMDRDVLPNKILSFYSTALISLSKIIKSKKLEINYIDLRKHFKTSIKDSSIYGIPYKYLKVNHREFSIKIR
;
A
#
# COMPACT_ATOMS: atom_id res chain seq x y z
N MET A 1 8.88 28.67 2.89
CA MET A 1 9.60 27.39 3.01
C MET A 1 8.90 26.37 2.14
N LYS A 2 9.64 25.41 1.56
CA LYS A 2 9.06 24.38 0.66
C LYS A 2 8.63 23.17 1.47
N ASN A 3 7.59 22.48 1.05
CA ASN A 3 7.18 21.19 1.60
C ASN A 3 7.73 20.07 0.72
N LEU A 4 8.09 18.93 1.32
CA LEU A 4 8.75 17.82 0.64
C LEU A 4 8.07 16.49 0.93
N ILE A 5 7.86 15.71 -0.14
CA ILE A 5 7.40 14.32 -0.07
C ILE A 5 8.54 13.42 -0.53
N ILE A 6 8.86 12.36 0.22
CA ILE A 6 9.83 11.34 -0.19
C ILE A 6 9.16 9.96 -0.05
N VAL A 7 8.96 9.30 -1.18
CA VAL A 7 8.25 8.01 -1.25
C VAL A 7 8.93 7.03 -2.20
N SER A 8 8.63 5.74 -2.04
CA SER A 8 9.12 4.66 -2.92
C SER A 8 8.02 3.87 -3.62
N THR A 9 6.75 4.07 -3.23
CA THR A 9 5.62 3.37 -3.83
C THR A 9 4.49 4.33 -4.22
N GLN A 10 3.65 3.87 -5.15
CA GLN A 10 2.45 4.62 -5.53
C GLN A 10 1.47 4.75 -4.35
N PHE A 11 1.38 3.74 -3.48
CA PHE A 11 0.52 3.74 -2.31
C PHE A 11 0.95 4.80 -1.29
N GLN A 12 2.24 4.93 -1.01
CA GLN A 12 2.77 5.99 -0.15
C GLN A 12 2.46 7.39 -0.71
N LEU A 13 2.59 7.57 -2.04
CA LEU A 13 2.24 8.84 -2.68
C LEU A 13 0.73 9.12 -2.58
N LEU A 14 -0.12 8.09 -2.74
CA LEU A 14 -1.57 8.22 -2.60
C LEU A 14 -1.96 8.66 -1.17
N ASN A 15 -1.33 8.07 -0.15
CA ASN A 15 -1.53 8.47 1.24
C ASN A 15 -1.00 9.88 1.53
N SER A 16 0.11 10.28 0.90
CA SER A 16 0.61 11.65 0.99
C SER A 16 -0.36 12.67 0.39
N ILE A 17 -0.97 12.34 -0.74
CA ILE A 17 -1.99 13.17 -1.39
C ILE A 17 -3.22 13.29 -0.47
N GLU A 18 -3.69 12.20 0.09
CA GLU A 18 -4.82 12.22 1.03
C GLU A 18 -4.51 13.10 2.25
N LEU A 19 -3.33 12.98 2.84
CA LEU A 19 -2.90 13.80 3.97
C LEU A 19 -2.92 15.30 3.61
N ILE A 20 -2.39 15.66 2.45
CA ILE A 20 -2.31 17.07 2.00
C ILE A 20 -3.71 17.65 1.76
N GLU A 21 -4.55 16.90 1.06
CA GLU A 21 -5.86 17.38 0.64
C GLU A 21 -6.91 17.34 1.77
N SER A 22 -6.83 16.38 2.69
CA SER A 22 -7.80 16.22 3.78
C SER A 22 -7.49 17.10 5.01
N HIS A 23 -6.22 17.43 5.24
CA HIS A 23 -5.79 18.19 6.43
C HIS A 23 -5.36 19.63 6.13
N LEU A 24 -5.65 20.12 4.91
CA LEU A 24 -5.39 21.50 4.48
C LEU A 24 -3.94 21.95 4.73
N ILE A 25 -3.00 21.01 4.61
CA ILE A 25 -1.58 21.36 4.65
C ILE A 25 -1.26 22.16 3.37
N GLU A 26 -0.48 23.22 3.49
CA GLU A 26 -0.05 24.05 2.35
C GLU A 26 0.32 23.23 1.12
N LYS A 27 -0.38 23.44 -0.01
CA LYS A 27 -0.30 22.58 -1.21
C LYS A 27 0.99 22.69 -2.02
N ASN A 28 1.97 23.49 -1.63
CA ASN A 28 3.21 23.65 -2.38
C ASN A 28 4.23 22.55 -2.06
N PHE A 29 3.91 21.32 -2.43
CA PHE A 29 4.79 20.17 -2.25
C PHE A 29 5.65 19.88 -3.46
N ARG A 30 6.86 19.39 -3.20
CA ARG A 30 7.77 18.81 -4.19
C ARG A 30 8.00 17.35 -3.86
N LEU A 31 8.08 16.53 -4.90
CA LEU A 31 8.22 15.09 -4.79
C LEU A 31 9.64 14.66 -5.11
N ILE A 32 10.24 13.91 -4.21
CA ILE A 32 11.37 13.01 -4.48
C ILE A 32 10.82 11.59 -4.40
N PHE A 33 11.13 10.75 -5.39
CA PHE A 33 10.72 9.37 -5.30
C PHE A 33 11.83 8.39 -5.69
N ILE A 34 11.81 7.25 -5.01
CA ILE A 34 12.74 6.15 -5.18
C ILE A 34 12.02 5.05 -5.96
N TYR A 35 12.65 4.48 -6.96
CA TYR A 35 12.05 3.40 -7.75
C TYR A 35 13.05 2.29 -8.04
N SER A 36 12.56 1.05 -8.07
CA SER A 36 13.38 -0.13 -8.39
C SER A 36 13.26 -0.54 -9.86
N THR A 37 12.09 -0.36 -10.46
CA THR A 37 11.78 -0.76 -11.83
C THR A 37 11.15 0.38 -12.63
N LYS A 38 11.26 0.31 -13.97
CA LYS A 38 10.55 1.23 -14.89
C LYS A 38 9.03 1.22 -14.69
N PHE A 39 8.50 0.10 -14.24
CA PHE A 39 7.09 -0.04 -13.92
C PHE A 39 6.69 0.82 -12.71
N HIS A 40 7.44 0.73 -11.60
CA HIS A 40 7.23 1.57 -10.41
C HIS A 40 7.40 3.06 -10.73
N GLU A 41 8.42 3.41 -11.53
CA GLU A 41 8.62 4.78 -11.99
C GLU A 41 7.37 5.33 -12.67
N LYS A 42 6.83 4.58 -13.67
CA LYS A 42 5.64 5.00 -14.41
C LYS A 42 4.40 5.14 -13.54
N GLN A 43 4.22 4.27 -12.54
CA GLN A 43 3.09 4.35 -11.61
C GLN A 43 3.12 5.65 -10.80
N ILE A 44 4.28 5.99 -10.23
CA ILE A 44 4.44 7.20 -9.41
C ILE A 44 4.29 8.46 -10.28
N LEU A 45 4.90 8.48 -11.48
CA LEU A 45 4.79 9.59 -12.42
C LEU A 45 3.36 9.90 -12.83
N ARG A 46 2.56 8.88 -13.17
CA ARG A 46 1.15 9.03 -13.53
C ARG A 46 0.33 9.64 -12.38
N LEU A 47 0.57 9.17 -11.16
CA LEU A 47 -0.14 9.67 -9.99
C LEU A 47 0.27 11.11 -9.67
N ALA A 48 1.58 11.44 -9.72
CA ALA A 48 2.08 12.79 -9.53
C ALA A 48 1.50 13.76 -10.57
N GLN A 49 1.42 13.36 -11.84
CA GLN A 49 0.81 14.14 -12.91
C GLN A 49 -0.69 14.35 -12.67
N LYS A 50 -1.45 13.30 -12.30
CA LYS A 50 -2.89 13.37 -12.02
C LYS A 50 -3.23 14.40 -10.94
N TYR A 51 -2.35 14.56 -9.93
CA TYR A 51 -2.55 15.49 -8.81
C TYR A 51 -1.65 16.73 -8.85
N ASN A 52 -1.05 17.03 -10.01
CA ASN A 52 -0.21 18.21 -10.24
C ASN A 52 0.96 18.39 -9.23
N ILE A 53 1.55 17.27 -8.76
CA ILE A 53 2.67 17.31 -7.82
C ILE A 53 3.97 17.48 -8.60
N LYS A 54 4.71 18.57 -8.30
CA LYS A 54 5.98 18.89 -8.95
C LYS A 54 7.08 17.91 -8.52
N ILE A 55 7.64 17.19 -9.48
CA ILE A 55 8.77 16.29 -9.23
C ILE A 55 10.05 17.13 -9.13
N LEU A 56 10.73 17.01 -8.00
CA LEU A 56 12.03 17.61 -7.77
C LEU A 56 13.13 16.69 -8.27
N PHE A 57 13.03 15.40 -7.92
CA PHE A 57 14.05 14.43 -8.28
C PHE A 57 13.52 12.99 -8.23
N LYS A 58 14.15 12.09 -9.01
CA LYS A 58 13.87 10.65 -9.01
C LYS A 58 15.15 9.86 -8.82
N ILE A 59 15.11 8.81 -8.01
CA ILE A 59 16.26 7.99 -7.63
C ILE A 59 15.98 6.53 -8.02
N LYS A 60 16.84 5.98 -8.88
CA LYS A 60 16.81 4.55 -9.14
C LYS A 60 17.53 3.82 -8.01
N GLN A 61 16.84 2.87 -7.37
CA GLN A 61 17.40 2.08 -6.29
C GLN A 61 18.69 1.36 -6.71
N LYS A 62 19.66 1.27 -5.80
CA LYS A 62 20.98 0.63 -6.01
C LYS A 62 21.95 1.36 -6.97
N THR A 63 21.72 2.62 -7.29
CA THR A 63 22.63 3.40 -8.13
C THR A 63 23.41 4.39 -7.27
N ILE A 64 24.68 4.10 -6.96
CA ILE A 64 25.54 4.89 -6.05
C ILE A 64 25.62 6.36 -6.46
N ILE A 65 25.83 6.64 -7.75
CA ILE A 65 25.92 8.01 -8.29
C ILE A 65 24.64 8.82 -7.97
N GLN A 66 23.47 8.19 -8.04
CA GLN A 66 22.21 8.87 -7.73
C GLN A 66 22.05 9.16 -6.24
N TYR A 67 22.65 8.35 -5.35
CA TYR A 67 22.72 8.65 -3.93
C TYR A 67 23.55 9.90 -3.65
N PHE A 68 24.74 10.04 -4.25
CA PHE A 68 25.57 11.26 -4.14
C PHE A 68 24.82 12.49 -4.65
N TYR A 69 24.18 12.36 -5.81
CA TYR A 69 23.40 13.46 -6.38
C TYR A 69 22.20 13.84 -5.50
N PHE A 70 21.55 12.86 -4.85
CA PHE A 70 20.50 13.08 -3.87
C PHE A 70 21.00 13.89 -2.68
N TYR A 71 22.13 13.51 -2.08
CA TYR A 71 22.74 14.25 -0.98
C TYR A 71 23.03 15.70 -1.37
N PHE A 72 23.62 15.91 -2.54
CA PHE A 72 23.90 17.24 -3.04
C PHE A 72 22.63 18.09 -3.25
N LYS A 73 21.56 17.50 -3.75
CA LYS A 73 20.26 18.17 -3.91
C LYS A 73 19.57 18.48 -2.58
N ILE A 74 19.64 17.57 -1.60
CA ILE A 74 19.09 17.77 -0.27
C ILE A 74 19.82 18.89 0.48
N ILE A 75 21.15 18.93 0.44
CA ILE A 75 21.95 19.98 1.10
C ILE A 75 21.56 21.37 0.57
N ARG A 76 21.23 21.50 -0.70
CA ARG A 76 20.73 22.76 -1.28
C ARG A 76 19.31 23.16 -0.84
N ASN A 77 18.59 22.27 -0.17
CA ASN A 77 17.22 22.47 0.30
C ASN A 77 17.08 22.08 1.78
N LEU A 78 18.07 22.43 2.61
CA LEU A 78 18.17 22.01 4.02
C LEU A 78 16.91 22.33 4.84
N TYR A 79 16.24 23.44 4.54
CA TYR A 79 15.08 23.88 5.29
C TYR A 79 13.78 23.55 4.56
N VAL A 80 12.94 22.71 5.16
CA VAL A 80 11.59 22.41 4.71
C VAL A 80 10.59 22.71 5.83
N ASN A 81 9.38 23.12 5.48
CA ASN A 81 8.34 23.35 6.49
C ASN A 81 7.74 22.00 6.93
N THR A 82 7.34 21.19 5.96
CA THR A 82 6.76 19.88 6.20
C THR A 82 7.48 18.81 5.39
N LEU A 83 7.90 17.74 6.05
CA LEU A 83 8.49 16.56 5.46
C LEU A 83 7.52 15.38 5.60
N ILE A 84 7.14 14.77 4.47
CA ILE A 84 6.31 13.55 4.42
C ILE A 84 7.18 12.40 3.92
N ILE A 85 7.22 11.31 4.69
CA ILE A 85 8.06 10.13 4.44
C ILE A 85 7.18 8.88 4.32
N GLY A 86 7.43 8.08 3.28
CA GLY A 86 6.67 6.86 3.01
C GLY A 86 7.20 5.60 3.72
N ASN A 87 8.50 5.56 4.05
CA ASN A 87 9.10 4.37 4.67
C ASN A 87 10.23 4.74 5.63
N THR A 88 10.14 4.29 6.87
CA THR A 88 11.13 4.55 7.91
C THR A 88 12.37 3.66 7.81
N GLU A 89 12.31 2.58 7.04
CA GLU A 89 13.42 1.63 6.91
C GLU A 89 14.30 1.87 5.69
N ASP A 90 13.84 2.69 4.74
CA ASP A 90 14.64 3.06 3.57
C ASP A 90 15.80 3.99 3.94
N ASN A 91 17.01 3.64 3.51
CA ASN A 91 18.24 4.37 3.87
C ASN A 91 18.27 5.82 3.36
N ILE A 92 17.67 6.10 2.21
CA ILE A 92 17.58 7.46 1.65
C ILE A 92 16.63 8.29 2.51
N MET A 93 15.50 7.73 2.89
CA MET A 93 14.51 8.38 3.74
C MET A 93 15.08 8.63 5.14
N LYS A 94 15.80 7.65 5.72
CA LYS A 94 16.56 7.83 6.98
C LYS A 94 17.58 8.95 6.89
N ALA A 95 18.31 9.01 5.79
CA ALA A 95 19.29 10.08 5.56
C ALA A 95 18.61 11.45 5.42
N ALA A 96 17.50 11.54 4.71
CA ALA A 96 16.73 12.77 4.60
C ALA A 96 16.27 13.31 5.96
N ILE A 97 15.76 12.43 6.84
CA ILE A 97 15.35 12.79 8.20
C ILE A 97 16.53 13.34 9.03
N LYS A 98 17.74 12.79 8.84
CA LYS A 98 18.93 13.21 9.58
C LYS A 98 19.52 14.54 9.09
N ILE A 99 19.39 14.85 7.81
CA ILE A 99 20.05 15.98 7.15
C ILE A 99 19.13 17.21 7.10
N LEU A 100 17.84 17.01 6.80
CA LEU A 100 16.90 18.11 6.64
C LEU A 100 16.51 18.72 8.00
N VAL A 101 16.37 20.03 8.02
CA VAL A 101 15.73 20.76 9.11
C VAL A 101 14.27 21.00 8.73
N PHE A 102 13.34 20.50 9.52
CA PHE A 102 11.90 20.57 9.26
C PHE A 102 11.13 20.97 10.53
N LYS A 103 9.96 21.60 10.34
CA LYS A 103 9.03 21.91 11.44
C LYS A 103 8.10 20.73 11.74
N ASN A 104 7.59 20.09 10.69
CA ASN A 104 6.64 19.00 10.80
C ASN A 104 7.17 17.76 10.08
N LEU A 105 7.08 16.59 10.74
CA LEU A 105 7.43 15.30 10.17
C LEU A 105 6.20 14.38 10.20
N TYR A 106 5.82 13.92 9.01
CA TYR A 106 4.73 12.94 8.84
C TYR A 106 5.26 11.66 8.22
N PHE A 107 4.81 10.55 8.78
CA PHE A 107 4.94 9.23 8.15
C PHE A 107 3.59 8.79 7.61
N VAL A 108 3.56 8.32 6.37
CA VAL A 108 2.35 7.77 5.75
C VAL A 108 2.45 6.25 5.61
N ASP A 109 1.30 5.58 5.54
CA ASP A 109 1.23 4.12 5.45
C ASP A 109 2.01 3.57 4.24
N ASP A 110 2.75 2.50 4.52
CA ASP A 110 3.49 1.65 3.57
C ASP A 110 2.95 0.21 3.55
N GLY A 111 1.85 -0.05 4.21
CA GLY A 111 1.36 -1.41 4.50
C GLY A 111 2.01 -2.06 5.72
N ASN A 112 3.23 -1.69 6.08
CA ASN A 112 3.99 -2.27 7.21
C ASN A 112 4.14 -1.32 8.42
N ILE A 113 3.40 -0.25 8.49
CA ILE A 113 3.54 0.76 9.55
C ILE A 113 3.35 0.18 10.95
N LEU A 114 2.53 -0.86 11.08
CA LEU A 114 2.31 -1.56 12.36
C LEU A 114 3.57 -2.21 12.90
N GLU A 115 4.44 -2.72 12.03
CA GLU A 115 5.72 -3.29 12.43
C GLU A 115 6.66 -2.22 12.94
N CYS A 116 6.70 -1.07 12.27
CA CYS A 116 7.49 0.09 12.69
C CYS A 116 7.06 0.65 14.04
N LEU A 117 5.76 0.62 14.35
CA LEU A 117 5.21 1.13 15.61
C LEU A 117 5.45 0.18 16.79
N ASN A 118 5.47 -1.12 16.54
CA ASN A 118 5.76 -2.14 17.56
C ASN A 118 7.25 -2.20 17.92
N ASN A 119 8.12 -2.02 16.93
CA ASN A 119 9.56 -1.92 17.11
C ASN A 119 9.88 -0.45 17.43
N LYS A 120 9.91 -0.06 18.73
CA LYS A 120 10.23 1.30 19.19
C LYS A 120 11.29 1.93 18.28
N PRO A 121 10.99 2.97 17.51
CA PRO A 121 11.96 3.55 16.59
C PRO A 121 12.99 4.37 17.38
N ASN A 122 13.95 3.71 18.02
CA ASN A 122 14.98 4.34 18.86
C ASN A 122 15.74 5.45 18.13
N HIS A 123 15.85 5.37 16.80
CA HIS A 123 16.53 6.37 15.98
C HIS A 123 15.70 7.62 15.67
N LEU A 124 14.37 7.58 15.88
CA LEU A 124 13.47 8.72 15.64
C LEU A 124 13.17 9.55 16.92
N ASN A 125 13.58 9.07 18.09
CA ASN A 125 13.27 9.72 19.37
C ASN A 125 13.69 11.19 19.44
N LYS A 126 14.70 11.60 18.67
CA LYS A 126 15.17 12.99 18.66
C LYS A 126 14.32 13.92 17.77
N TYR A 127 13.42 13.40 16.95
CA TYR A 127 12.56 14.15 16.03
C TYR A 127 11.12 14.26 16.54
N LEU A 128 10.92 14.11 17.84
CA LEU A 128 9.61 14.14 18.47
C LEU A 128 8.98 15.56 18.50
N PRO A 129 7.66 15.67 18.37
CA PRO A 129 6.72 14.59 18.09
C PRO A 129 6.61 14.25 16.59
N VAL A 130 6.75 12.97 16.27
CA VAL A 130 6.49 12.44 14.93
C VAL A 130 4.99 12.22 14.77
N THR A 131 4.45 12.54 13.60
CA THR A 131 3.03 12.27 13.31
C THR A 131 2.91 11.13 12.28
N TYR A 132 2.21 10.07 12.64
CA TYR A 132 1.82 9.00 11.71
C TYR A 132 0.43 9.26 11.17
N PHE A 133 0.30 9.24 9.86
CA PHE A 133 -0.97 9.29 9.14
C PHE A 133 -1.28 7.89 8.63
N THR A 134 -2.22 7.20 9.28
CA THR A 134 -2.41 5.76 9.10
C THR A 134 -3.87 5.35 9.05
N THR A 135 -4.17 4.32 8.25
CA THR A 135 -5.49 3.67 8.17
C THR A 135 -5.81 2.81 9.39
N PHE A 136 -4.82 2.53 10.22
CA PHE A 136 -4.98 1.66 11.39
C PHE A 136 -5.41 2.48 12.62
N SER A 137 -6.44 2.01 13.30
CA SER A 137 -6.92 2.61 14.56
C SER A 137 -5.99 2.20 15.70
N LEU A 138 -4.96 3.00 15.92
CA LEU A 138 -3.97 2.83 16.98
C LEU A 138 -4.09 3.95 18.02
N LYS A 139 -3.52 3.75 19.18
CA LYS A 139 -3.46 4.81 20.21
C LYS A 139 -2.18 5.60 20.10
N SER A 140 -2.27 6.93 20.18
CA SER A 140 -1.12 7.81 20.34
C SER A 140 -0.40 7.53 21.67
N ASN A 141 0.88 7.83 21.72
CA ASN A 141 1.67 7.78 22.95
C ASN A 141 2.62 8.99 23.02
N ASN A 142 3.47 9.04 24.03
CA ASN A 142 4.41 10.15 24.23
C ASN A 142 5.49 10.28 23.13
N TYR A 143 5.66 9.26 22.29
CA TYR A 143 6.69 9.23 21.24
C TYR A 143 6.15 9.62 19.87
N TYR A 144 4.85 9.51 19.64
CA TYR A 144 4.24 9.84 18.36
C TYR A 144 2.77 10.23 18.51
N LYS A 145 2.35 11.12 17.62
CA LYS A 145 0.96 11.46 17.38
C LYS A 145 0.40 10.60 16.24
N LEU A 146 -0.84 10.18 16.38
CA LEU A 146 -1.56 9.46 15.31
C LEU A 146 -2.66 10.33 14.75
N ILE A 147 -2.75 10.35 13.42
CA ILE A 147 -3.88 10.89 12.68
C ILE A 147 -4.46 9.74 11.86
N GLU A 148 -5.74 9.47 12.06
CA GLU A 148 -6.41 8.40 11.33
C GLU A 148 -6.65 8.81 9.87
N ASN A 149 -6.22 7.97 8.95
CA ASN A 149 -6.50 8.12 7.52
C ASN A 149 -7.85 7.48 7.18
N ASN A 150 -8.87 8.31 7.04
CA ASN A 150 -10.22 7.91 6.64
C ASN A 150 -10.49 8.10 5.14
N TYR A 151 -9.47 8.48 4.37
CA TYR A 151 -9.54 8.74 2.92
C TYR A 151 -10.69 9.68 2.53
N THR A 152 -10.90 10.75 3.31
CA THR A 152 -12.02 11.68 3.12
C THR A 152 -11.99 12.36 1.76
N PHE A 153 -10.81 12.79 1.31
CA PHE A 153 -10.63 13.41 0.00
C PHE A 153 -10.81 12.39 -1.13
N LEU A 154 -10.09 11.27 -1.10
CA LEU A 154 -10.20 10.25 -2.16
C LEU A 154 -11.60 9.65 -2.23
N LYS A 155 -12.24 9.45 -1.09
CA LYS A 155 -13.63 9.00 -0.98
C LYS A 155 -14.60 9.98 -1.62
N SER A 156 -14.41 11.30 -1.46
CA SER A 156 -15.27 12.32 -2.08
C SER A 156 -15.20 12.31 -3.62
N LYS A 157 -14.08 11.85 -4.19
CA LYS A 157 -13.88 11.69 -5.63
C LYS A 157 -14.45 10.38 -6.19
N ASN A 158 -14.99 9.51 -5.34
CA ASN A 158 -15.31 8.12 -5.71
C ASN A 158 -16.78 7.76 -5.47
N ASN A 159 -17.68 8.48 -6.14
CA ASN A 159 -19.14 8.30 -6.02
C ASN A 159 -19.67 7.36 -7.12
N LYS A 160 -19.34 6.05 -7.04
CA LYS A 160 -19.76 5.06 -8.05
C LYS A 160 -21.03 4.36 -7.64
N VAL A 161 -21.97 4.27 -8.57
CA VAL A 161 -23.29 3.67 -8.34
C VAL A 161 -23.46 2.36 -9.12
N ARG A 162 -22.81 2.21 -10.26
CA ARG A 162 -22.93 1.02 -11.10
C ARG A 162 -22.10 -0.12 -10.55
N LYS A 163 -22.62 -1.36 -10.63
CA LYS A 163 -22.00 -2.60 -10.17
C LYS A 163 -22.01 -3.60 -11.33
N ASP A 164 -20.91 -4.34 -11.48
CA ASP A 164 -20.82 -5.52 -12.35
C ASP A 164 -20.79 -6.81 -11.49
N ASP A 165 -20.94 -7.97 -12.12
CA ASP A 165 -20.94 -9.26 -11.43
C ASP A 165 -19.54 -9.83 -11.22
N LYS A 166 -18.50 -9.08 -11.57
CA LYS A 166 -17.12 -9.53 -11.45
C LYS A 166 -16.68 -9.60 -10.01
N VAL A 167 -15.95 -10.64 -9.70
CA VAL A 167 -15.25 -10.83 -8.43
C VAL A 167 -13.77 -10.66 -8.67
N PHE A 168 -13.11 -9.82 -7.90
CA PHE A 168 -11.67 -9.64 -8.00
C PHE A 168 -10.97 -10.26 -6.79
N PHE A 169 -9.93 -11.01 -7.08
CA PHE A 169 -9.02 -11.52 -6.06
C PHE A 169 -7.69 -10.79 -6.15
N ILE A 170 -7.33 -10.04 -5.12
CA ILE A 170 -6.02 -9.36 -5.04
C ILE A 170 -5.00 -10.39 -4.59
N GLY A 171 -4.15 -10.81 -5.52
CA GLY A 171 -3.09 -11.79 -5.30
C GLY A 171 -2.03 -11.30 -4.33
N GLN A 172 -1.33 -12.24 -3.74
CA GLN A 172 -0.16 -12.03 -2.88
C GLN A 172 0.90 -13.07 -3.22
N PRO A 173 2.19 -12.74 -3.06
CA PRO A 173 3.29 -13.62 -3.46
C PRO A 173 3.49 -14.77 -2.45
N MET A 174 2.43 -15.57 -2.20
CA MET A 174 2.40 -16.64 -1.20
C MET A 174 3.39 -17.75 -1.53
N VAL A 175 3.48 -18.11 -2.81
CA VAL A 175 4.40 -19.14 -3.31
C VAL A 175 5.81 -18.59 -3.38
N GLU A 176 5.98 -17.39 -3.94
CA GLU A 176 7.27 -16.72 -4.12
C GLU A 176 7.94 -16.36 -2.78
N SER A 177 7.14 -16.19 -1.73
CA SER A 177 7.64 -15.97 -0.35
C SER A 177 7.82 -17.28 0.43
N GLY A 178 7.54 -18.44 -0.16
CA GLY A 178 7.68 -19.74 0.48
C GLY A 178 6.63 -20.07 1.54
N LEU A 179 5.53 -19.29 1.62
CA LEU A 179 4.45 -19.49 2.59
C LEU A 179 3.57 -20.71 2.27
N LEU A 180 3.34 -20.93 0.97
CA LEU A 180 2.53 -22.04 0.45
C LEU A 180 3.25 -22.73 -0.70
N GLU A 181 2.95 -24.00 -0.89
CA GLU A 181 3.35 -24.72 -2.10
C GLU A 181 2.51 -24.26 -3.30
N GLN A 182 3.08 -24.37 -4.50
CA GLN A 182 2.44 -23.87 -5.71
C GLN A 182 1.17 -24.64 -6.08
N GLU A 183 1.22 -25.95 -6.08
CA GLU A 183 0.08 -26.80 -6.49
C GLU A 183 -1.17 -26.61 -5.62
N PRO A 184 -1.08 -26.71 -4.27
CA PRO A 184 -2.23 -26.45 -3.40
C PRO A 184 -2.76 -25.01 -3.53
N TYR A 185 -1.86 -24.07 -3.80
CA TYR A 185 -2.26 -22.67 -4.01
C TYR A 185 -3.09 -22.51 -5.29
N ILE A 186 -2.63 -23.08 -6.41
CA ILE A 186 -3.35 -23.05 -7.69
C ILE A 186 -4.69 -23.77 -7.58
N GLU A 187 -4.71 -24.93 -6.93
CA GLU A 187 -5.94 -25.69 -6.70
C GLU A 187 -6.96 -24.87 -5.92
N PHE A 188 -6.52 -24.19 -4.85
CA PHE A 188 -7.37 -23.30 -4.06
C PHE A 188 -7.98 -22.19 -4.92
N ILE A 189 -7.17 -21.48 -5.70
CA ILE A 189 -7.66 -20.39 -6.58
C ILE A 189 -8.58 -20.93 -7.68
N SER A 190 -8.32 -22.13 -8.20
CA SER A 190 -9.20 -22.80 -9.17
C SER A 190 -10.57 -23.16 -8.60
N LYS A 191 -10.61 -23.69 -7.35
CA LYS A 191 -11.85 -23.94 -6.63
C LYS A 191 -12.62 -22.64 -6.37
N LEU A 192 -11.89 -21.57 -6.03
CA LEU A 192 -12.49 -20.26 -5.84
C LEU A 192 -13.08 -19.69 -7.14
N SER A 193 -12.41 -19.87 -8.28
CA SER A 193 -12.91 -19.47 -9.61
C SER A 193 -14.21 -20.19 -9.94
N LYS A 194 -14.23 -21.51 -9.78
CA LYS A 194 -15.44 -22.33 -10.01
C LYS A 194 -16.61 -21.93 -9.09
N TYR A 195 -16.32 -21.63 -7.81
CA TYR A 195 -17.34 -21.17 -6.86
C TYR A 195 -18.04 -19.89 -7.34
N PHE A 196 -17.31 -18.99 -8.03
CA PHE A 196 -17.86 -17.77 -8.62
C PHE A 196 -18.24 -17.92 -10.10
N ASN A 197 -18.50 -19.13 -10.59
CA ASN A 197 -18.92 -19.41 -11.97
C ASN A 197 -17.98 -18.78 -12.99
N ASP A 198 -16.66 -18.88 -12.78
CA ASP A 198 -15.59 -18.31 -13.58
C ASP A 198 -15.66 -16.78 -13.81
N ASN A 199 -16.39 -16.07 -12.96
CA ASN A 199 -16.41 -14.61 -12.91
C ASN A 199 -15.29 -14.01 -12.05
N LEU A 200 -14.40 -14.86 -11.50
CA LEU A 200 -13.24 -14.42 -10.74
C LEU A 200 -12.14 -13.90 -11.67
N ILE A 201 -11.62 -12.73 -11.35
CA ILE A 201 -10.43 -12.16 -11.96
C ILE A 201 -9.34 -12.06 -10.90
N TYR A 202 -8.26 -12.81 -11.11
CA TYR A 202 -7.10 -12.79 -10.22
C TYR A 202 -6.15 -11.66 -10.61
N ILE A 203 -5.98 -10.67 -9.74
CA ILE A 203 -5.02 -9.57 -9.91
C ILE A 203 -3.66 -10.04 -9.38
N LEU A 204 -2.70 -10.21 -10.29
CA LEU A 204 -1.34 -10.61 -9.95
C LEU A 204 -0.63 -9.52 -9.13
N HIS A 205 -0.05 -9.91 -8.01
CA HIS A 205 0.84 -9.03 -7.25
C HIS A 205 2.13 -8.75 -8.07
N PRO A 206 2.77 -7.57 -7.96
CA PRO A 206 3.98 -7.25 -8.71
C PRO A 206 5.14 -8.26 -8.58
N ARG A 207 5.23 -8.95 -7.46
CA ARG A 207 6.25 -9.99 -7.20
C ARG A 207 5.86 -11.40 -7.65
N GLU A 208 4.62 -11.62 -8.08
CA GLU A 208 4.18 -12.92 -8.59
C GLU A 208 4.63 -13.15 -10.03
N LEU A 209 5.01 -14.39 -10.36
CA LEU A 209 5.36 -14.79 -11.71
C LEU A 209 4.10 -14.94 -12.57
N ASN A 210 4.15 -14.46 -13.82
CA ASN A 210 3.03 -14.63 -14.77
C ASN A 210 2.75 -16.10 -15.10
N SER A 211 3.81 -16.92 -15.14
CA SER A 211 3.74 -18.36 -15.47
C SER A 211 3.08 -19.21 -14.39
N LYS A 212 2.86 -18.69 -13.19
CA LYS A 212 2.25 -19.47 -12.10
C LYS A 212 0.93 -20.14 -12.49
N PHE A 213 0.11 -19.47 -13.29
CA PHE A 213 -1.20 -19.94 -13.72
C PHE A 213 -1.26 -20.34 -15.21
N SER A 214 -0.11 -20.52 -15.88
CA SER A 214 -0.07 -20.83 -17.33
C SER A 214 -0.88 -22.06 -17.71
N ASP A 215 -0.86 -23.08 -16.86
CA ASP A 215 -1.53 -24.36 -17.10
C ASP A 215 -2.99 -24.39 -16.63
N SER A 216 -3.44 -23.32 -15.96
CA SER A 216 -4.80 -23.23 -15.42
C SER A 216 -5.71 -22.38 -16.30
N LYS A 217 -6.34 -23.00 -17.30
CA LYS A 217 -7.30 -22.32 -18.22
C LYS A 217 -8.51 -21.70 -17.50
N SER A 218 -8.85 -22.18 -16.30
CA SER A 218 -9.99 -21.70 -15.51
C SER A 218 -9.72 -20.41 -14.73
N ILE A 219 -8.45 -19.96 -14.59
CA ILE A 219 -8.11 -18.79 -13.81
C ILE A 219 -7.84 -17.60 -14.73
N LYS A 220 -8.74 -16.63 -14.74
CA LYS A 220 -8.53 -15.36 -15.45
C LYS A 220 -7.57 -14.48 -14.67
N THR A 221 -6.36 -14.27 -15.17
CA THR A 221 -5.35 -13.43 -14.53
C THR A 221 -5.28 -12.04 -15.15
N MET A 222 -4.92 -11.05 -14.32
CA MET A 222 -4.69 -9.68 -14.77
C MET A 222 -3.51 -9.07 -14.02
N ARG A 223 -2.59 -8.44 -14.76
CA ARG A 223 -1.53 -7.61 -14.19
C ARG A 223 -1.87 -6.14 -14.37
N LEU A 224 -1.99 -5.43 -13.26
CA LEU A 224 -2.31 -4.00 -13.29
C LEU A 224 -1.10 -3.17 -13.73
N LYS A 225 -1.37 -2.07 -14.46
CA LYS A 225 -0.36 -1.06 -14.81
C LYS A 225 -0.21 0.05 -13.75
N GLN A 226 -1.01 0.00 -12.68
CA GLN A 226 -1.06 0.95 -11.58
C GLN A 226 -1.33 0.23 -10.27
N GLY A 227 -1.25 0.93 -9.12
CA GLY A 227 -1.61 0.37 -7.82
C GLY A 227 -3.07 -0.05 -7.79
N VAL A 228 -3.38 -1.04 -6.97
CA VAL A 228 -4.72 -1.62 -6.90
C VAL A 228 -5.77 -0.61 -6.44
N GLU A 229 -5.43 0.27 -5.51
CA GLU A 229 -6.31 1.35 -5.07
C GLU A 229 -6.67 2.28 -6.22
N THR A 230 -5.65 2.74 -6.95
CA THR A 230 -5.83 3.64 -8.10
C THR A 230 -6.62 2.97 -9.21
N TYR A 231 -6.38 1.67 -9.46
CA TYR A 231 -7.14 0.90 -10.43
C TYR A 231 -8.64 0.89 -10.12
N PHE A 232 -9.01 0.56 -8.87
CA PHE A 232 -10.43 0.57 -8.48
C PHE A 232 -11.01 1.97 -8.39
N MET A 233 -10.22 2.98 -8.09
CA MET A 233 -10.65 4.39 -8.13
C MET A 233 -10.95 4.86 -9.56
N ASP A 234 -10.18 4.41 -10.55
CA ASP A 234 -10.30 4.87 -11.95
C ASP A 234 -11.36 4.09 -12.73
N ARG A 235 -11.88 2.98 -12.20
CA ARG A 235 -12.97 2.24 -12.85
C ARG A 235 -14.29 3.00 -12.73
N ASP A 236 -15.11 2.95 -13.78
CA ASP A 236 -16.48 3.52 -13.78
C ASP A 236 -17.48 2.62 -13.07
N VAL A 237 -17.18 1.32 -13.01
CA VAL A 237 -18.08 0.29 -12.47
C VAL A 237 -17.41 -0.43 -11.30
N LEU A 238 -18.14 -0.59 -10.20
CA LEU A 238 -17.67 -1.35 -9.04
C LEU A 238 -17.84 -2.85 -9.27
N PRO A 239 -16.90 -3.67 -8.81
CA PRO A 239 -17.09 -5.13 -8.82
C PRO A 239 -18.14 -5.55 -7.79
N ASN A 240 -18.65 -6.75 -7.96
CA ASN A 240 -19.53 -7.37 -6.97
C ASN A 240 -18.80 -7.58 -5.63
N LYS A 241 -17.56 -8.13 -5.73
CA LYS A 241 -16.78 -8.51 -4.55
C LYS A 241 -15.29 -8.32 -4.79
N ILE A 242 -14.56 -7.95 -3.74
CA ILE A 242 -13.11 -7.94 -3.69
C ILE A 242 -12.66 -8.89 -2.59
N LEU A 243 -11.75 -9.80 -2.94
CA LEU A 243 -11.18 -10.79 -2.03
C LEU A 243 -9.67 -10.66 -1.98
N SER A 244 -9.08 -11.04 -0.88
CA SER A 244 -7.64 -11.28 -0.74
C SER A 244 -7.37 -12.13 0.51
N PHE A 245 -6.11 -12.43 0.78
CA PHE A 245 -5.70 -13.01 2.06
C PHE A 245 -5.49 -11.90 3.11
N TYR A 246 -4.24 -11.51 3.37
CA TYR A 246 -3.88 -10.49 4.37
C TYR A 246 -3.49 -9.13 3.74
N SER A 247 -4.00 -8.81 2.55
CA SER A 247 -3.64 -7.57 1.86
C SER A 247 -4.19 -6.34 2.57
N THR A 248 -3.32 -5.38 2.85
CA THR A 248 -3.71 -4.06 3.37
C THR A 248 -4.55 -3.26 2.39
N ALA A 249 -4.52 -3.64 1.10
CA ALA A 249 -5.40 -3.06 0.08
C ALA A 249 -6.90 -3.27 0.36
N LEU A 250 -7.28 -4.33 1.08
CA LEU A 250 -8.67 -4.52 1.50
C LEU A 250 -9.11 -3.39 2.45
N ILE A 251 -8.21 -2.97 3.34
CA ILE A 251 -8.47 -1.92 4.33
C ILE A 251 -8.58 -0.56 3.63
N SER A 252 -7.60 -0.22 2.78
CA SER A 252 -7.61 1.05 2.04
C SER A 252 -8.81 1.16 1.11
N LEU A 253 -9.12 0.11 0.34
CA LEU A 253 -10.25 0.08 -0.58
C LEU A 253 -11.60 0.21 0.13
N SER A 254 -11.77 -0.42 1.29
CA SER A 254 -13.01 -0.30 2.07
C SER A 254 -13.28 1.12 2.56
N LYS A 255 -12.23 1.89 2.81
CA LYS A 255 -12.32 3.29 3.21
C LYS A 255 -12.47 4.23 2.01
N ILE A 256 -11.74 3.98 0.91
CA ILE A 256 -11.78 4.80 -0.31
C ILE A 256 -13.11 4.67 -1.05
N ILE A 257 -13.61 3.43 -1.19
CA ILE A 257 -14.81 3.16 -1.98
C ILE A 257 -16.05 3.23 -1.09
N LYS A 258 -16.79 4.32 -1.19
CA LYS A 258 -18.06 4.52 -0.48
C LYS A 258 -19.20 3.80 -1.20
N SER A 259 -19.34 2.49 -0.98
CA SER A 259 -20.49 1.76 -1.54
C SER A 259 -20.94 0.66 -0.59
N LYS A 260 -22.22 0.71 -0.19
CA LYS A 260 -22.86 -0.39 0.54
C LYS A 260 -23.04 -1.67 -0.31
N LYS A 261 -22.88 -1.55 -1.64
CA LYS A 261 -23.07 -2.65 -2.59
C LYS A 261 -21.79 -3.45 -2.84
N LEU A 262 -20.61 -2.91 -2.51
CA LEU A 262 -19.33 -3.61 -2.67
C LEU A 262 -19.05 -4.45 -1.44
N GLU A 263 -18.86 -5.73 -1.65
CA GLU A 263 -18.42 -6.65 -0.61
C GLU A 263 -16.89 -6.78 -0.64
N ILE A 264 -16.23 -6.52 0.50
CA ILE A 264 -14.80 -6.69 0.68
C ILE A 264 -14.59 -7.72 1.79
N ASN A 265 -13.95 -8.84 1.45
CA ASN A 265 -13.76 -9.94 2.36
C ASN A 265 -12.30 -10.42 2.34
N TYR A 266 -11.86 -11.02 3.42
CA TYR A 266 -10.57 -11.70 3.50
C TYR A 266 -10.73 -13.21 3.64
N ILE A 267 -9.69 -13.95 3.26
CA ILE A 267 -9.62 -15.41 3.42
C ILE A 267 -8.42 -15.72 4.31
N ASP A 268 -8.66 -16.41 5.41
CA ASP A 268 -7.61 -16.79 6.36
C ASP A 268 -7.02 -18.16 5.99
N LEU A 269 -5.82 -18.15 5.42
CA LEU A 269 -5.08 -19.37 5.06
C LEU A 269 -3.99 -19.75 6.06
N ARG A 270 -3.86 -19.09 7.22
CA ARG A 270 -2.76 -19.35 8.16
C ARG A 270 -2.65 -20.82 8.59
N LYS A 271 -3.77 -21.53 8.71
CA LYS A 271 -3.79 -22.97 9.01
C LYS A 271 -3.11 -23.84 7.94
N HIS A 272 -2.95 -23.31 6.72
CA HIS A 272 -2.30 -24.00 5.59
C HIS A 272 -0.84 -23.58 5.38
N PHE A 273 -0.34 -22.58 6.16
CA PHE A 273 1.05 -22.18 6.07
C PHE A 273 1.98 -23.30 6.53
N LYS A 274 3.19 -23.31 5.97
CA LYS A 274 4.26 -24.19 6.42
C LYS A 274 4.48 -24.01 7.92
N THR A 275 4.71 -25.11 8.65
CA THR A 275 4.77 -25.11 10.11
C THR A 275 5.81 -24.15 10.68
N SER A 276 6.94 -23.99 9.99
CA SER A 276 8.03 -23.07 10.38
C SER A 276 7.66 -21.58 10.32
N ILE A 277 6.51 -21.22 9.73
CA ILE A 277 6.10 -19.84 9.47
C ILE A 277 4.80 -19.48 10.21
N LYS A 278 4.06 -20.48 10.75
CA LYS A 278 2.75 -20.28 11.39
C LYS A 278 2.78 -19.28 12.55
N ASP A 279 3.88 -19.19 13.28
CA ASP A 279 4.04 -18.35 14.47
C ASP A 279 4.60 -16.96 14.15
N SER A 280 4.79 -16.64 12.87
CA SER A 280 5.28 -15.30 12.48
C SER A 280 4.24 -14.22 12.78
N SER A 281 4.57 -13.32 13.70
CA SER A 281 3.77 -12.15 14.07
C SER A 281 3.46 -11.24 12.87
N ILE A 282 4.32 -11.25 11.84
CA ILE A 282 4.20 -10.44 10.61
C ILE A 282 2.88 -10.68 9.89
N TYR A 283 2.40 -11.93 9.85
CA TYR A 283 1.13 -12.28 9.19
C TYR A 283 -0.07 -12.21 10.14
N GLY A 284 0.16 -12.32 11.44
CA GLY A 284 -0.91 -12.27 12.45
C GLY A 284 -1.56 -10.91 12.58
N ILE A 285 -0.77 -9.83 12.48
CA ILE A 285 -1.27 -8.45 12.65
C ILE A 285 -2.29 -8.06 11.56
N PRO A 286 -2.01 -8.21 10.25
CA PRO A 286 -2.99 -7.92 9.21
C PRO A 286 -4.29 -8.69 9.38
N TYR A 287 -4.23 -9.99 9.69
CA TYR A 287 -5.43 -10.79 9.90
C TYR A 287 -6.23 -10.36 11.13
N LYS A 288 -5.56 -10.02 12.24
CA LYS A 288 -6.23 -9.49 13.43
C LYS A 288 -7.03 -8.23 13.10
N TYR A 289 -6.44 -7.32 12.33
CA TYR A 289 -7.11 -6.09 11.93
C TYR A 289 -8.26 -6.36 10.94
N LEU A 290 -8.05 -7.22 9.95
CA LEU A 290 -9.08 -7.61 8.99
C LEU A 290 -10.27 -8.28 9.69
N LYS A 291 -10.02 -9.17 10.65
CA LYS A 291 -11.06 -9.85 11.41
C LYS A 291 -12.01 -8.89 12.16
N VAL A 292 -11.49 -7.76 12.63
CA VAL A 292 -12.32 -6.76 13.32
C VAL A 292 -13.15 -5.92 12.33
N ASN A 293 -12.61 -5.64 11.14
CA ASN A 293 -13.17 -4.65 10.21
C ASN A 293 -13.83 -5.25 8.97
N HIS A 294 -13.61 -6.54 8.70
CA HIS A 294 -14.10 -7.22 7.49
C HIS A 294 -14.64 -8.60 7.80
N ARG A 295 -15.53 -9.09 6.94
CA ARG A 295 -16.04 -10.45 7.04
C ARG A 295 -15.04 -11.45 6.45
N GLU A 296 -14.84 -12.55 7.14
CA GLU A 296 -14.13 -13.69 6.62
C GLU A 296 -14.97 -14.41 5.56
N PHE A 297 -14.36 -14.69 4.42
CA PHE A 297 -14.95 -15.53 3.39
C PHE A 297 -14.37 -16.93 3.54
N SER A 298 -15.18 -17.86 3.98
CA SER A 298 -14.78 -19.27 4.14
C SER A 298 -15.36 -20.13 3.03
N ILE A 299 -14.48 -20.87 2.36
CA ILE A 299 -14.86 -21.94 1.43
C ILE A 299 -14.55 -23.24 2.16
N LYS A 300 -15.54 -24.14 2.22
CA LYS A 300 -15.27 -25.52 2.60
C LYS A 300 -14.47 -26.18 1.47
N ILE A 301 -13.16 -26.25 1.63
CA ILE A 301 -12.28 -27.05 0.77
C ILE A 301 -12.49 -28.49 1.24
N ARG A 302 -13.34 -29.22 0.55
CA ARG A 302 -13.45 -30.68 0.69
C ARG A 302 -12.35 -31.34 -0.11
#